data_aed20bbaa79cdb1cb2dd293bb23f9ca2
#
_entry.id   aed20bbaa79cdb1cb2dd293bb23f9ca2
#
_cell.length_a   1.000
_cell.length_b   1.000
_cell.length_c   1.000
_cell.angle_alpha   90.00
_cell.angle_beta   90.00
_cell.angle_gamma   90.00
#
_symmetry.space_group_name_H-M   'P 1'
#
loop_
_entity.id
_entity.type
_entity.pdbx_description
1 polymer ?
#
loop_
_entity_poly.entity_id
_entity_poly.type
_entity_poly.pdbx_seq_one_letter_code
_entity_poly.pdbx_strand_id
1 'polypeptide(L)'
;MHVNDNNNDNNNNKDTGAASPPPQDQDTWSGPRHMVWSRSRTHGRYRASCRTTMAADMSGPCVLLVLSLLIAGGVARNEEERLINYLLKEKAYNKELRPVENQQEPVAVYLALTLSNLISLKEVDETLLTNVWIEHTWIDHRLSWNMTEFDDIQVIRLPSKMVWLPEIVLENNNDARFEVAYYCNVLVDPSGSVYWLPPAIFRSSCSINVNYFPFDWQNCTLKFTSLTYNAKEITMLLKEDYIEDQKHTVEWIVIDPASWTENGEWEVIHRPAKKNVYKHIPMESNKHQDITFYLIIKRKPLFYIVNIIIPCVLISFLASLVYYLPADSGEKMTLSISVLLAQSVFLLLISQRLPETSMSIPLIVKYLMFIMVLVTIVVLNCVVVLNLHFRTPSTHVMTEWTKERLPRFLRMSHPAEAEVSWDGALPRRSSSAGYIAMAEEYYSVKSRSELMFEKQSERHGLTMRATPSAVMPVVDGEATEQLYGEMKPAVDGANYIIKHMHKKNDYNEEKDNWSGIARTVDRLCLFLVTPVMTAGTIIIFLMGYYNHPPPLPFAGDHHNYREESARLGNTSLLTSHFFSRPAAMALTALMVSVQVGLMSASGSRKP
;
A
#
# COMPACT_ATOMS: atom_id res chain seq x y z
N MET A 1 -30.51 4.73 48.00
CA MET A 1 -31.61 5.61 47.61
C MET A 1 -31.98 5.15 46.22
N HIS A 2 -32.91 4.18 46.06
CA HIS A 2 -34.35 4.34 46.03
C HIS A 2 -34.74 5.44 45.04
N VAL A 3 -35.52 5.26 43.98
CA VAL A 3 -36.79 4.53 43.76
C VAL A 3 -36.97 4.50 42.23
N ASN A 4 -37.29 3.40 41.51
CA ASN A 4 -38.68 2.94 41.20
C ASN A 4 -39.52 4.04 40.51
N ASP A 5 -40.27 3.89 39.54
CA ASP A 5 -41.10 2.80 38.97
C ASP A 5 -41.72 3.27 37.64
N ASN A 6 -41.95 2.31 36.79
CA ASN A 6 -43.26 1.85 36.29
C ASN A 6 -44.04 2.59 35.20
N ASN A 7 -44.36 1.75 34.24
CA ASN A 7 -45.68 1.55 33.60
C ASN A 7 -46.12 2.55 32.51
N ASN A 8 -46.62 2.12 31.50
CA ASN A 8 -47.56 1.12 31.05
C ASN A 8 -48.22 1.59 29.73
N ASP A 9 -48.41 0.63 28.89
CA ASP A 9 -49.59 0.35 28.08
C ASP A 9 -50.02 1.17 26.87
N ASN A 10 -50.21 0.39 25.88
CA ASN A 10 -51.40 0.18 25.05
C ASN A 10 -51.48 0.73 23.61
N ASN A 11 -51.42 -0.28 22.73
CA ASN A 11 -52.45 -0.59 21.72
C ASN A 11 -52.86 0.45 20.68
N ASN A 12 -52.65 0.16 19.44
CA ASN A 12 -53.68 -0.31 18.49
C ASN A 12 -53.19 -0.26 17.02
N ASN A 13 -53.10 -1.41 16.43
CA ASN A 13 -53.82 -1.89 15.27
C ASN A 13 -54.22 -0.89 14.17
N LYS A 14 -53.67 -1.09 12.96
CA LYS A 14 -54.42 -1.43 11.74
C LYS A 14 -53.54 -1.51 10.48
N ASP A 15 -53.48 -2.67 9.95
CA ASP A 15 -53.81 -3.12 8.59
C ASP A 15 -53.26 -2.39 7.36
N THR A 16 -52.72 -3.29 6.53
CA THR A 16 -52.82 -3.43 5.06
C THR A 16 -51.71 -2.86 4.22
N GLY A 17 -51.16 -3.79 3.43
CA GLY A 17 -50.43 -3.44 2.20
C GLY A 17 -49.29 -4.39 1.87
N ALA A 18 -49.63 -5.63 1.50
CA ALA A 18 -48.70 -6.53 0.81
C ALA A 18 -48.35 -5.97 -0.56
N ALA A 19 -47.05 -5.74 -0.81
CA ALA A 19 -46.52 -5.56 -2.15
C ALA A 19 -45.44 -6.60 -2.37
N SER A 20 -45.70 -7.50 -3.32
CA SER A 20 -44.83 -8.53 -3.85
C SER A 20 -43.61 -7.92 -4.56
N PRO A 21 -42.42 -8.58 -4.51
CA PRO A 21 -41.26 -8.14 -5.24
C PRO A 21 -41.35 -8.51 -6.74
N PRO A 22 -40.70 -7.74 -7.64
CA PRO A 22 -40.68 -8.00 -9.08
C PRO A 22 -39.77 -9.18 -9.44
N PRO A 23 -39.96 -9.81 -10.60
CA PRO A 23 -39.26 -11.01 -11.00
C PRO A 23 -37.80 -10.71 -11.41
N GLN A 24 -36.90 -11.58 -10.99
CA GLN A 24 -35.51 -11.61 -11.43
C GLN A 24 -35.43 -12.12 -12.87
N ASP A 25 -34.86 -11.33 -13.73
CA ASP A 25 -34.43 -11.72 -15.06
C ASP A 25 -33.29 -12.75 -14.96
N GLN A 26 -33.53 -13.91 -15.58
CA GLN A 26 -32.54 -14.95 -15.81
C GLN A 26 -31.71 -14.58 -17.03
N ASP A 27 -30.50 -14.05 -16.83
CA ASP A 27 -29.51 -14.02 -17.89
C ASP A 27 -28.76 -15.34 -17.94
N THR A 28 -28.94 -16.00 -19.08
CA THR A 28 -28.34 -17.24 -19.52
C THR A 28 -26.84 -17.13 -19.73
N TRP A 29 -26.05 -17.79 -18.89
CA TRP A 29 -24.65 -18.09 -19.16
C TRP A 29 -24.51 -19.51 -19.68
N SER A 30 -24.14 -19.65 -20.96
CA SER A 30 -23.78 -20.90 -21.60
C SER A 30 -22.38 -21.35 -21.14
N GLY A 31 -22.31 -22.34 -20.27
CA GLY A 31 -21.08 -23.06 -19.91
C GLY A 31 -20.76 -24.19 -20.90
N PRO A 32 -19.51 -24.66 -20.97
CA PRO A 32 -19.06 -25.63 -21.97
C PRO A 32 -19.58 -27.07 -21.70
N ARG A 33 -19.90 -27.73 -22.80
CA ARG A 33 -20.49 -29.05 -22.90
C ARG A 33 -19.65 -30.15 -22.22
N HIS A 34 -20.23 -30.81 -21.25
CA HIS A 34 -19.78 -32.12 -20.76
C HIS A 34 -19.98 -33.17 -21.87
N MET A 35 -18.92 -33.85 -22.27
CA MET A 35 -18.98 -35.07 -23.04
C MET A 35 -19.62 -36.18 -22.19
N VAL A 36 -20.83 -36.55 -22.49
CA VAL A 36 -21.52 -37.73 -21.98
C VAL A 36 -21.03 -38.92 -22.77
N TRP A 37 -20.31 -39.82 -22.12
CA TRP A 37 -20.06 -41.17 -22.66
C TRP A 37 -21.32 -41.99 -22.61
N SER A 38 -21.98 -42.15 -23.76
CA SER A 38 -23.10 -43.08 -23.91
C SER A 38 -22.56 -44.51 -23.97
N ARG A 39 -22.91 -45.28 -22.98
CA ARG A 39 -22.73 -46.73 -22.93
C ARG A 39 -23.77 -47.37 -23.83
N SER A 40 -23.42 -47.65 -25.11
CA SER A 40 -24.27 -48.49 -25.97
C SER A 40 -24.16 -49.96 -25.54
N ARG A 41 -25.26 -50.48 -25.00
CA ARG A 41 -25.47 -51.90 -24.85
C ARG A 41 -25.85 -52.47 -26.20
N THR A 42 -24.94 -53.18 -26.86
CA THR A 42 -25.29 -54.09 -27.94
C THR A 42 -25.48 -55.48 -27.37
N HIS A 43 -26.73 -55.89 -27.30
CA HIS A 43 -27.13 -57.30 -27.11
C HIS A 43 -26.79 -58.07 -28.40
N GLY A 44 -25.64 -58.73 -28.44
CA GLY A 44 -25.36 -59.77 -29.40
C GLY A 44 -25.71 -61.12 -28.83
N ARG A 45 -26.86 -61.65 -29.16
CA ARG A 45 -27.19 -63.06 -28.95
C ARG A 45 -26.37 -63.89 -29.94
N TYR A 46 -25.29 -64.50 -29.47
CA TYR A 46 -24.72 -65.68 -30.15
C TYR A 46 -25.25 -66.93 -29.48
N ARG A 47 -26.19 -67.61 -30.20
CA ARG A 47 -26.59 -68.96 -29.96
C ARG A 47 -25.52 -69.87 -30.51
N ALA A 48 -24.58 -70.32 -29.67
CA ALA A 48 -23.67 -71.37 -30.02
C ALA A 48 -24.32 -72.66 -29.50
N SER A 49 -24.91 -73.39 -30.46
CA SER A 49 -25.25 -74.80 -30.29
C SER A 49 -23.94 -75.58 -30.22
N CYS A 50 -23.60 -76.09 -29.05
CA CYS A 50 -22.53 -77.08 -28.93
C CYS A 50 -23.18 -78.38 -28.46
N ARG A 51 -23.18 -79.33 -29.39
CA ARG A 51 -23.66 -80.72 -29.16
C ARG A 51 -22.81 -81.36 -28.08
N THR A 52 -23.47 -81.85 -27.08
CA THR A 52 -23.03 -82.86 -26.13
C THR A 52 -22.53 -84.10 -26.88
N THR A 53 -21.25 -84.40 -26.80
CA THR A 53 -20.71 -85.76 -26.84
C THR A 53 -19.34 -85.77 -26.23
N MET A 54 -19.20 -86.41 -25.15
CA MET A 54 -18.22 -87.30 -24.54
C MET A 54 -18.15 -87.11 -23.06
N ALA A 55 -18.96 -87.88 -22.38
CA ALA A 55 -18.67 -88.32 -21.03
C ALA A 55 -17.44 -89.23 -21.13
N ALA A 56 -16.25 -88.73 -20.80
CA ALA A 56 -15.08 -89.52 -20.50
C ALA A 56 -14.98 -89.56 -18.96
N ASP A 57 -15.02 -90.72 -18.41
CA ASP A 57 -14.75 -91.06 -17.02
C ASP A 57 -13.42 -90.39 -16.56
N MET A 58 -13.58 -89.32 -15.90
CA MET A 58 -12.49 -88.79 -15.07
C MET A 58 -12.58 -89.52 -13.74
N SER A 59 -11.71 -90.51 -13.58
CA SER A 59 -11.50 -91.23 -12.35
C SER A 59 -11.28 -90.29 -11.18
N GLY A 60 -11.99 -90.50 -10.06
CA GLY A 60 -12.00 -89.69 -8.84
C GLY A 60 -10.67 -89.18 -8.32
N PRO A 61 -9.53 -89.84 -8.57
CA PRO A 61 -8.20 -89.25 -8.15
C PRO A 61 -7.79 -88.02 -8.89
N CYS A 62 -8.17 -87.81 -10.17
CA CYS A 62 -7.83 -86.59 -10.91
C CYS A 62 -8.62 -85.36 -10.44
N VAL A 63 -9.91 -85.55 -10.06
CA VAL A 63 -10.73 -84.44 -9.50
C VAL A 63 -10.23 -84.09 -8.10
N LEU A 64 -9.80 -85.04 -7.30
CA LEU A 64 -9.18 -84.80 -6.00
C LEU A 64 -7.80 -84.15 -6.15
N LEU A 65 -7.00 -84.44 -7.19
CA LEU A 65 -5.72 -83.82 -7.47
C LEU A 65 -5.88 -82.39 -7.99
N VAL A 66 -6.86 -82.14 -8.85
CA VAL A 66 -7.22 -80.78 -9.28
C VAL A 66 -7.84 -79.97 -8.12
N LEU A 67 -8.64 -80.56 -7.30
CA LEU A 67 -9.21 -79.93 -6.12
C LEU A 67 -8.12 -79.67 -5.05
N SER A 68 -7.18 -80.63 -4.86
CA SER A 68 -6.03 -80.44 -3.97
C SER A 68 -5.00 -79.41 -4.53
N LEU A 69 -4.85 -79.34 -5.86
CA LEU A 69 -4.05 -78.26 -6.52
C LEU A 69 -4.75 -76.94 -6.47
N LEU A 70 -6.10 -76.90 -6.53
CA LEU A 70 -6.87 -75.67 -6.33
C LEU A 70 -6.91 -75.23 -4.84
N ILE A 71 -6.83 -76.16 -3.91
CA ILE A 71 -6.74 -75.92 -2.46
C ILE A 71 -5.25 -75.64 -2.10
N ALA A 72 -4.27 -76.26 -2.78
CA ALA A 72 -2.87 -75.97 -2.63
C ALA A 72 -2.40 -74.74 -3.44
N GLY A 73 -3.19 -74.32 -4.45
CA GLY A 73 -3.12 -72.96 -4.97
C GLY A 73 -3.58 -71.99 -3.89
N GLY A 74 -2.82 -71.99 -2.79
CA GLY A 74 -3.11 -71.32 -1.56
C GLY A 74 -3.57 -69.93 -1.84
N VAL A 75 -4.59 -69.49 -1.18
CA VAL A 75 -4.83 -68.09 -0.87
C VAL A 75 -3.45 -67.50 -0.64
N ALA A 76 -2.92 -66.85 -1.67
CA ALA A 76 -1.68 -66.08 -1.52
C ALA A 76 -2.00 -65.07 -0.42
N ARG A 77 -1.68 -65.44 0.81
CA ARG A 77 -1.90 -64.58 1.98
C ARG A 77 -1.06 -63.37 1.71
N ASN A 78 -1.68 -62.21 1.67
CA ASN A 78 -0.96 -60.95 1.58
C ASN A 78 -0.10 -60.84 2.85
N GLU A 79 1.20 -61.00 2.70
CA GLU A 79 2.13 -60.97 3.83
C GLU A 79 2.10 -59.61 4.54
N GLU A 80 1.74 -58.54 3.83
CA GLU A 80 1.49 -57.22 4.43
C GLU A 80 0.25 -57.30 5.37
N GLU A 81 -0.82 -57.96 4.97
CA GLU A 81 -1.99 -58.15 5.82
C GLU A 81 -1.67 -59.02 7.05
N ARG A 82 -0.84 -60.03 6.89
CA ARG A 82 -0.36 -60.87 7.99
C ARG A 82 0.46 -60.05 8.99
N LEU A 83 1.39 -59.22 8.49
CA LEU A 83 2.22 -58.34 9.31
C LEU A 83 1.36 -57.30 10.07
N ILE A 84 0.40 -56.66 9.40
CA ILE A 84 -0.50 -55.70 10.04
C ILE A 84 -1.31 -56.37 11.15
N ASN A 85 -1.85 -57.58 10.90
CA ASN A 85 -2.60 -58.32 11.92
C ASN A 85 -1.70 -58.75 13.09
N TYR A 86 -0.47 -59.17 12.80
CA TYR A 86 0.55 -59.47 13.83
C TYR A 86 0.81 -58.27 14.74
N LEU A 87 1.12 -57.11 14.17
CA LEU A 87 1.47 -55.89 14.89
C LEU A 87 0.28 -55.35 15.71
N LEU A 88 -0.90 -55.27 15.09
CA LEU A 88 -2.06 -54.63 15.75
C LEU A 88 -2.89 -55.53 16.63
N LYS A 89 -3.05 -56.83 16.25
CA LYS A 89 -3.92 -57.78 16.97
C LYS A 89 -3.13 -58.73 17.84
N GLU A 90 -2.14 -59.43 17.32
CA GLU A 90 -1.39 -60.44 18.08
C GLU A 90 -0.50 -59.82 19.15
N LYS A 91 0.20 -58.71 18.83
CA LYS A 91 0.93 -57.92 19.82
C LYS A 91 0.02 -57.05 20.71
N ALA A 92 -1.31 -57.05 20.50
CA ALA A 92 -2.28 -56.28 21.25
C ALA A 92 -1.91 -54.80 21.36
N TYR A 93 -1.54 -54.17 20.23
CA TYR A 93 -1.12 -52.79 20.19
C TYR A 93 -2.16 -51.83 20.73
N ASN A 94 -1.80 -51.02 21.72
CA ASN A 94 -2.66 -49.99 22.29
C ASN A 94 -2.15 -48.60 21.94
N LYS A 95 -2.87 -47.90 21.08
CA LYS A 95 -2.53 -46.54 20.61
C LYS A 95 -2.66 -45.47 21.69
N GLU A 96 -3.39 -45.70 22.77
CA GLU A 96 -3.60 -44.76 23.87
C GLU A 96 -2.39 -44.68 24.82
N LEU A 97 -1.47 -45.65 24.71
CA LEU A 97 -0.27 -45.70 25.55
C LEU A 97 0.94 -45.17 24.79
N ARG A 98 1.79 -44.38 25.48
CA ARG A 98 3.07 -43.94 24.94
C ARG A 98 3.99 -45.14 24.61
N PRO A 99 4.79 -45.07 23.53
CA PRO A 99 5.70 -46.14 23.12
C PRO A 99 6.99 -46.14 23.95
N VAL A 100 6.89 -46.41 25.24
CA VAL A 100 8.06 -46.45 26.17
C VAL A 100 8.08 -47.81 26.86
N GLU A 101 9.30 -48.28 27.15
CA GLU A 101 9.49 -49.50 27.94
C GLU A 101 9.39 -49.15 29.43
N ASN A 102 10.00 -48.02 29.84
CA ASN A 102 9.96 -47.52 31.21
C ASN A 102 9.18 -46.22 31.27
N GLN A 103 8.31 -46.04 32.26
CA GLN A 103 7.47 -44.85 32.40
C GLN A 103 8.28 -43.56 32.62
N GLN A 104 9.55 -43.69 33.07
CA GLN A 104 10.43 -42.54 33.33
C GLN A 104 11.18 -42.05 32.07
N GLU A 105 11.14 -42.79 31.00
CA GLU A 105 11.82 -42.43 29.76
C GLU A 105 10.91 -41.56 28.86
N PRO A 106 11.42 -40.42 28.36
CA PRO A 106 10.68 -39.63 27.40
C PRO A 106 10.76 -40.22 26.02
N VAL A 107 9.69 -40.13 25.26
CA VAL A 107 9.70 -40.42 23.82
C VAL A 107 10.41 -39.28 23.09
N ALA A 108 11.47 -39.57 22.36
CA ALA A 108 12.11 -38.62 21.47
C ALA A 108 11.31 -38.47 20.18
N VAL A 109 10.83 -37.26 19.90
CA VAL A 109 10.09 -36.92 18.69
C VAL A 109 10.88 -35.89 17.90
N TYR A 110 11.31 -36.27 16.70
CA TYR A 110 12.03 -35.42 15.78
C TYR A 110 11.04 -34.70 14.86
N LEU A 111 11.23 -33.39 14.72
CA LEU A 111 10.39 -32.52 13.92
C LEU A 111 11.18 -31.86 12.80
N ALA A 112 10.58 -31.78 11.63
CA ALA A 112 11.00 -30.90 10.56
C ALA A 112 9.78 -30.25 9.89
N LEU A 113 9.98 -29.10 9.29
CA LEU A 113 8.93 -28.37 8.59
C LEU A 113 9.36 -28.12 7.15
N THR A 114 8.52 -28.52 6.21
CA THR A 114 8.69 -28.22 4.78
C THR A 114 7.64 -27.21 4.36
N LEU A 115 8.06 -26.04 3.90
CA LEU A 115 7.20 -24.98 3.41
C LEU A 115 6.91 -25.20 1.93
N SER A 116 5.66 -25.49 1.60
CA SER A 116 5.19 -25.62 0.23
C SER A 116 4.80 -24.26 -0.37
N ASN A 117 4.07 -23.45 0.41
CA ASN A 117 3.63 -22.13 -0.05
C ASN A 117 3.39 -21.18 1.13
N LEU A 118 3.81 -19.95 0.98
CA LEU A 118 3.35 -18.81 1.78
C LEU A 118 2.08 -18.26 1.11
N ILE A 119 0.90 -18.53 1.67
CA ILE A 119 -0.36 -18.17 1.04
C ILE A 119 -0.60 -16.66 1.16
N SER A 120 -0.58 -16.12 2.38
CA SER A 120 -0.75 -14.68 2.63
C SER A 120 -0.34 -14.30 4.05
N LEU A 121 0.01 -13.04 4.24
CA LEU A 121 0.06 -12.40 5.53
C LEU A 121 -1.04 -11.34 5.56
N LYS A 122 -2.01 -11.49 6.46
CA LYS A 122 -3.07 -10.50 6.67
C LYS A 122 -2.68 -9.59 7.81
N GLU A 123 -2.26 -8.39 7.49
CA GLU A 123 -1.75 -7.42 8.46
C GLU A 123 -2.84 -6.99 9.44
N VAL A 124 -4.07 -6.78 8.94
CA VAL A 124 -5.21 -6.34 9.76
C VAL A 124 -5.55 -7.37 10.84
N ASP A 125 -5.52 -8.66 10.49
CA ASP A 125 -5.84 -9.77 11.39
C ASP A 125 -4.60 -10.27 12.15
N GLU A 126 -3.41 -9.71 11.89
CA GLU A 126 -2.11 -10.17 12.41
C GLU A 126 -1.90 -11.68 12.21
N THR A 127 -2.33 -12.21 11.05
CA THR A 127 -2.38 -13.65 10.78
C THR A 127 -1.55 -14.02 9.56
N LEU A 128 -0.60 -14.93 9.76
CA LEU A 128 0.17 -15.57 8.71
C LEU A 128 -0.51 -16.88 8.29
N LEU A 129 -0.76 -17.05 7.00
CA LEU A 129 -1.34 -18.26 6.40
C LEU A 129 -0.28 -18.98 5.58
N THR A 130 0.07 -20.20 6.00
CA THR A 130 1.10 -21.04 5.36
C THR A 130 0.59 -22.42 5.04
N ASN A 131 1.00 -22.96 3.90
CA ASN A 131 0.81 -24.35 3.53
C ASN A 131 2.13 -25.10 3.74
N VAL A 132 2.11 -26.07 4.64
CA VAL A 132 3.31 -26.78 5.09
C VAL A 132 3.08 -28.27 5.19
N TRP A 133 4.19 -29.01 5.16
CA TRP A 133 4.22 -30.42 5.53
C TRP A 133 5.01 -30.52 6.83
N ILE A 134 4.41 -31.16 7.86
CA ILE A 134 5.06 -31.34 9.15
C ILE A 134 5.57 -32.76 9.23
N GLU A 135 6.86 -32.92 9.31
CA GLU A 135 7.48 -34.20 9.49
C GLU A 135 7.62 -34.53 10.98
N HIS A 136 7.13 -35.70 11.36
CA HIS A 136 7.27 -36.26 12.68
C HIS A 136 7.93 -37.61 12.59
N THR A 137 8.98 -37.84 13.35
CA THR A 137 9.66 -39.13 13.44
C THR A 137 9.87 -39.51 14.90
N TRP A 138 9.46 -40.71 15.27
CA TRP A 138 9.68 -41.27 16.60
C TRP A 138 9.85 -42.78 16.51
N ILE A 139 10.32 -43.41 17.60
CA ILE A 139 10.47 -44.87 17.67
C ILE A 139 9.36 -45.44 18.52
N ASP A 140 8.64 -46.44 17.97
CA ASP A 140 7.67 -47.24 18.67
C ASP A 140 8.10 -48.72 18.64
N HIS A 141 8.75 -49.16 19.70
CA HIS A 141 9.27 -50.53 19.85
C HIS A 141 8.21 -51.61 19.69
N ARG A 142 6.94 -51.30 19.91
CA ARG A 142 5.84 -52.23 19.76
C ARG A 142 5.49 -52.55 18.29
N LEU A 143 5.88 -51.63 17.38
CA LEU A 143 5.66 -51.79 15.93
C LEU A 143 6.86 -52.36 15.18
N SER A 144 7.86 -52.92 15.90
CA SER A 144 9.04 -53.56 15.29
C SER A 144 8.71 -55.00 14.84
N TRP A 145 9.35 -55.45 13.78
CA TRP A 145 9.20 -56.84 13.28
C TRP A 145 10.52 -57.34 12.68
N ASN A 146 10.61 -58.66 12.51
CA ASN A 146 11.72 -59.31 11.83
C ASN A 146 11.41 -59.45 10.35
N MET A 147 12.19 -58.83 9.46
CA MET A 147 11.97 -58.83 8.01
C MET A 147 11.94 -60.24 7.42
N THR A 148 12.81 -61.17 7.89
CA THR A 148 12.90 -62.52 7.36
C THR A 148 11.66 -63.37 7.59
N GLU A 149 10.76 -62.99 8.50
CA GLU A 149 9.50 -63.69 8.81
C GLU A 149 8.33 -63.22 7.94
N PHE A 150 8.48 -62.05 7.27
CA PHE A 150 7.45 -61.37 6.55
C PHE A 150 7.88 -60.92 5.14
N ASP A 151 8.51 -61.84 4.39
CA ASP A 151 8.88 -61.66 2.99
C ASP A 151 9.72 -60.42 2.70
N ASP A 152 10.66 -60.08 3.61
CA ASP A 152 11.57 -58.95 3.56
C ASP A 152 10.86 -57.57 3.39
N ILE A 153 9.67 -57.42 3.90
CA ILE A 153 8.96 -56.14 3.92
C ILE A 153 9.74 -55.13 4.72
N GLN A 154 10.20 -54.06 4.03
CA GLN A 154 11.00 -52.97 4.63
C GLN A 154 10.13 -51.82 5.19
N VAL A 155 8.97 -51.55 4.62
CA VAL A 155 8.11 -50.43 5.05
C VAL A 155 6.65 -50.82 4.93
N ILE A 156 5.89 -50.58 5.99
CA ILE A 156 4.41 -50.72 5.96
C ILE A 156 3.75 -49.33 6.11
N ARG A 157 2.55 -49.22 5.58
CA ARG A 157 1.72 -48.04 5.67
C ARG A 157 0.50 -48.31 6.53
N LEU A 158 0.43 -47.64 7.69
CA LEU A 158 -0.69 -47.76 8.62
C LEU A 158 -1.50 -46.46 8.66
N PRO A 159 -2.83 -46.53 8.78
CA PRO A 159 -3.65 -45.37 9.04
C PRO A 159 -3.18 -44.68 10.34
N SER A 160 -2.92 -43.37 10.31
CA SER A 160 -2.45 -42.63 11.48
C SER A 160 -3.37 -42.71 12.69
N LYS A 161 -4.67 -42.97 12.47
CA LYS A 161 -5.68 -43.17 13.54
C LYS A 161 -5.53 -44.49 14.30
N MET A 162 -4.74 -45.43 13.78
CA MET A 162 -4.50 -46.74 14.41
C MET A 162 -3.23 -46.79 15.26
N VAL A 163 -2.37 -45.76 15.15
CA VAL A 163 -1.11 -45.67 15.89
C VAL A 163 -1.14 -44.52 16.88
N TRP A 164 -0.26 -44.59 17.88
CA TRP A 164 -0.06 -43.50 18.81
C TRP A 164 0.54 -42.30 18.08
N LEU A 165 0.07 -41.09 18.37
CA LEU A 165 0.57 -39.82 17.85
C LEU A 165 1.01 -38.92 19.00
N PRO A 166 2.09 -38.11 18.82
CA PRO A 166 2.66 -37.27 19.88
C PRO A 166 1.85 -36.01 20.20
N GLU A 167 0.69 -35.76 19.56
CA GLU A 167 -0.19 -34.61 19.77
C GLU A 167 0.55 -33.25 19.75
N ILE A 168 1.44 -33.07 18.78
CA ILE A 168 2.16 -31.80 18.57
C ILE A 168 1.27 -30.86 17.77
N VAL A 169 1.07 -29.66 18.31
CA VAL A 169 0.20 -28.63 17.74
C VAL A 169 0.93 -27.29 17.61
N LEU A 170 0.38 -26.43 16.75
CA LEU A 170 0.81 -25.04 16.65
C LEU A 170 0.29 -24.24 17.86
N GLU A 171 1.18 -23.82 18.78
CA GLU A 171 0.78 -23.09 20.00
C GLU A 171 0.22 -21.70 19.69
N ASN A 172 0.85 -20.96 18.77
CA ASN A 172 0.41 -19.63 18.38
C ASN A 172 -0.61 -19.65 17.23
N ASN A 173 -1.51 -20.61 17.25
CA ASN A 173 -2.60 -20.73 16.27
C ASN A 173 -3.64 -19.62 16.49
N ASN A 174 -4.04 -18.97 15.40
CA ASN A 174 -5.09 -17.94 15.38
C ASN A 174 -6.46 -18.51 14.92
N ASP A 175 -6.53 -19.81 14.67
CA ASP A 175 -7.76 -20.52 14.35
C ASP A 175 -8.16 -21.44 15.52
N ALA A 176 -9.44 -21.73 15.67
CA ALA A 176 -9.93 -22.69 16.66
C ALA A 176 -9.58 -24.16 16.31
N ARG A 177 -9.10 -24.41 15.11
CA ARG A 177 -8.72 -25.74 14.62
C ARG A 177 -7.23 -25.97 14.77
N PHE A 178 -6.86 -26.94 15.59
CA PHE A 178 -5.48 -27.39 15.79
C PHE A 178 -5.12 -28.61 14.94
N GLU A 179 -6.07 -29.13 14.17
CA GLU A 179 -5.90 -30.34 13.39
C GLU A 179 -5.13 -30.08 12.09
N VAL A 180 -4.40 -31.10 11.63
CA VAL A 180 -3.78 -31.11 10.31
C VAL A 180 -4.85 -31.18 9.22
N ALA A 181 -4.56 -30.72 8.02
CA ALA A 181 -5.54 -30.68 6.92
C ALA A 181 -5.97 -32.08 6.48
N TYR A 182 -5.07 -33.06 6.57
CA TYR A 182 -5.34 -34.45 6.20
C TYR A 182 -4.50 -35.41 7.04
N TYR A 183 -5.17 -36.39 7.64
CA TYR A 183 -4.54 -37.48 8.40
C TYR A 183 -4.06 -38.57 7.44
N CYS A 184 -2.89 -38.38 6.84
CA CYS A 184 -2.25 -39.36 5.97
C CYS A 184 -1.77 -40.58 6.76
N ASN A 185 -1.48 -41.69 6.06
CA ASN A 185 -0.88 -42.87 6.65
C ASN A 185 0.51 -42.58 7.21
N VAL A 186 0.87 -43.28 8.26
CA VAL A 186 2.25 -43.31 8.77
C VAL A 186 3.03 -44.41 8.03
N LEU A 187 4.30 -44.18 7.86
CA LEU A 187 5.28 -45.16 7.39
C LEU A 187 5.96 -45.77 8.62
N VAL A 188 6.04 -47.07 8.68
CA VAL A 188 6.71 -47.78 9.78
C VAL A 188 7.77 -48.68 9.16
N ASP A 189 8.98 -48.65 9.70
CA ASP A 189 10.08 -49.50 9.30
C ASP A 189 10.26 -50.71 10.28
N PRO A 190 11.07 -51.73 9.96
CA PRO A 190 11.26 -52.90 10.80
C PRO A 190 11.86 -52.62 12.18
N SER A 191 12.58 -51.51 12.31
CA SER A 191 13.16 -51.08 13.60
C SER A 191 12.10 -50.53 14.56
N GLY A 192 10.87 -50.27 14.07
CA GLY A 192 9.82 -49.58 14.79
C GLY A 192 9.92 -48.03 14.66
N SER A 193 10.73 -47.51 13.75
CA SER A 193 10.73 -46.07 13.47
C SER A 193 9.47 -45.71 12.69
N VAL A 194 8.75 -44.74 13.21
CA VAL A 194 7.48 -44.25 12.65
C VAL A 194 7.71 -42.89 12.06
N TYR A 195 7.38 -42.76 10.77
CA TYR A 195 7.49 -41.52 10.02
C TYR A 195 6.10 -41.05 9.61
N TRP A 196 5.75 -39.82 9.97
CA TRP A 196 4.45 -39.22 9.66
C TRP A 196 4.62 -37.81 9.09
N LEU A 197 4.05 -37.58 7.88
CA LEU A 197 4.20 -36.32 7.14
C LEU A 197 2.83 -35.81 6.69
N PRO A 198 2.00 -35.27 7.60
CA PRO A 198 0.71 -34.70 7.25
C PRO A 198 0.87 -33.32 6.60
N PRO A 199 0.07 -33.01 5.55
CA PRO A 199 -0.11 -31.66 5.06
C PRO A 199 -0.95 -30.84 6.03
N ALA A 200 -0.60 -29.59 6.24
CA ALA A 200 -1.32 -28.67 7.11
C ALA A 200 -1.38 -27.26 6.53
N ILE A 201 -2.50 -26.58 6.74
CA ILE A 201 -2.64 -25.15 6.48
C ILE A 201 -2.77 -24.47 7.83
N PHE A 202 -1.71 -23.74 8.21
CA PHE A 202 -1.68 -23.04 9.49
C PHE A 202 -2.00 -21.57 9.36
N ARG A 203 -2.76 -21.10 10.36
CA ARG A 203 -3.04 -19.68 10.61
C ARG A 203 -2.34 -19.26 11.89
N SER A 204 -1.08 -18.89 11.79
CA SER A 204 -0.30 -18.48 12.96
C SER A 204 -0.45 -16.99 13.25
N SER A 205 -0.48 -16.64 14.53
CA SER A 205 -0.39 -15.25 14.97
C SER A 205 1.00 -14.70 14.68
N CYS A 206 1.06 -13.52 14.07
CA CYS A 206 2.29 -12.81 13.75
C CYS A 206 2.17 -11.34 14.12
N SER A 207 2.95 -10.87 15.07
CA SER A 207 3.00 -9.46 15.44
C SER A 207 3.60 -8.63 14.31
N ILE A 208 2.81 -7.73 13.73
CA ILE A 208 3.19 -6.96 12.55
C ILE A 208 3.92 -5.67 12.95
N ASN A 209 5.10 -5.45 12.39
CA ASN A 209 5.84 -4.20 12.52
C ASN A 209 5.57 -3.28 11.32
N VAL A 210 4.65 -2.34 11.47
CA VAL A 210 4.21 -1.42 10.41
C VAL A 210 5.10 -0.18 10.24
N ASN A 211 6.16 -0.01 11.04
CA ASN A 211 6.96 1.23 11.10
C ASN A 211 7.43 1.75 9.74
N TYR A 212 7.84 0.85 8.86
CA TYR A 212 8.40 1.17 7.55
C TYR A 212 7.51 0.77 6.39
N PHE A 213 6.24 0.45 6.66
CA PHE A 213 5.28 0.13 5.59
C PHE A 213 5.28 1.20 4.49
N PRO A 214 5.38 0.83 3.19
CA PRO A 214 5.41 -0.51 2.60
C PRO A 214 6.81 -1.09 2.32
N PHE A 215 7.87 -0.55 2.91
CA PHE A 215 9.25 -1.05 2.80
C PHE A 215 9.64 -1.88 4.02
N ASP A 216 8.69 -2.64 4.53
CA ASP A 216 8.79 -3.41 5.76
C ASP A 216 9.27 -4.84 5.52
N TRP A 217 9.76 -5.43 6.57
CA TRP A 217 10.00 -6.85 6.70
C TRP A 217 9.40 -7.34 8.02
N GLN A 218 8.94 -8.59 8.03
CA GLN A 218 8.24 -9.17 9.17
C GLN A 218 8.97 -10.41 9.66
N ASN A 219 8.92 -10.66 10.96
CA ASN A 219 9.45 -11.85 11.62
C ASN A 219 8.27 -12.63 12.20
N CYS A 220 7.73 -13.56 11.43
CA CYS A 220 6.65 -14.42 11.85
C CYS A 220 7.18 -15.74 12.38
N THR A 221 6.49 -16.34 13.30
CA THR A 221 6.88 -17.60 13.93
C THR A 221 5.80 -18.65 13.82
N LEU A 222 6.22 -19.91 13.71
CA LEU A 222 5.39 -21.11 13.84
C LEU A 222 5.94 -21.87 15.06
N LYS A 223 5.23 -21.78 16.19
CA LYS A 223 5.66 -22.35 17.46
C LYS A 223 4.92 -23.65 17.73
N PHE A 224 5.66 -24.76 17.81
CA PHE A 224 5.11 -26.08 18.04
C PHE A 224 5.41 -26.56 19.45
N THR A 225 4.39 -27.09 20.12
CA THR A 225 4.48 -27.71 21.45
C THR A 225 3.57 -28.95 21.51
N SER A 226 3.81 -29.83 22.47
CA SER A 226 2.86 -30.89 22.75
C SER A 226 1.65 -30.33 23.52
N LEU A 227 0.44 -30.73 23.14
CA LEU A 227 -0.77 -30.24 23.80
C LEU A 227 -0.93 -30.84 25.21
N THR A 228 -0.72 -32.14 25.34
CA THR A 228 -1.03 -32.93 26.56
C THR A 228 0.20 -33.41 27.30
N TYR A 229 1.27 -33.78 26.58
CA TYR A 229 2.46 -34.37 27.17
C TYR A 229 3.44 -33.34 27.68
N ASN A 230 4.00 -33.57 28.87
CA ASN A 230 5.02 -32.73 29.47
C ASN A 230 6.44 -33.10 28.98
N ALA A 231 7.46 -32.33 29.41
CA ALA A 231 8.83 -32.54 28.98
C ALA A 231 9.51 -33.80 29.54
N LYS A 232 8.94 -34.45 30.57
CA LYS A 232 9.39 -35.76 31.09
C LYS A 232 8.81 -36.91 30.27
N GLU A 233 7.74 -36.68 29.55
CA GLU A 233 7.01 -37.69 28.76
C GLU A 233 7.41 -37.69 27.31
N ILE A 234 7.62 -36.50 26.70
CA ILE A 234 8.05 -36.34 25.32
C ILE A 234 9.20 -35.32 25.28
N THR A 235 10.24 -35.65 24.55
CA THR A 235 11.32 -34.70 24.24
C THR A 235 11.26 -34.37 22.76
N MET A 236 10.95 -33.11 22.44
CA MET A 236 10.94 -32.62 21.06
C MET A 236 12.34 -32.25 20.60
N LEU A 237 12.74 -32.70 19.43
CA LEU A 237 14.04 -32.48 18.83
C LEU A 237 13.87 -32.03 17.37
N LEU A 238 14.82 -31.26 16.87
CA LEU A 238 14.89 -30.98 15.43
C LEU A 238 15.41 -32.23 14.71
N LYS A 239 14.92 -32.47 13.48
CA LYS A 239 15.35 -33.60 12.66
C LYS A 239 16.86 -33.56 12.47
N GLU A 240 17.44 -34.74 12.51
CA GLU A 240 18.82 -34.98 12.21
C GLU A 240 18.94 -35.64 10.82
N ASP A 241 19.79 -35.10 9.98
CA ASP A 241 20.06 -35.65 8.67
C ASP A 241 21.55 -35.99 8.53
N TYR A 242 21.87 -36.96 7.69
CA TYR A 242 23.24 -37.40 7.44
C TYR A 242 23.67 -36.83 6.09
N ILE A 243 24.61 -35.90 6.11
CA ILE A 243 25.26 -35.33 4.94
C ILE A 243 26.73 -35.71 5.00
N GLU A 244 27.24 -36.43 3.97
CA GLU A 244 28.64 -36.86 3.90
C GLU A 244 29.14 -37.64 5.14
N ASP A 245 28.32 -38.58 5.66
CA ASP A 245 28.54 -39.34 6.90
C ASP A 245 28.67 -38.54 8.19
N GLN A 246 28.40 -37.23 8.15
CA GLN A 246 28.26 -36.39 9.35
C GLN A 246 26.80 -36.15 9.69
N LYS A 247 26.50 -36.28 11.00
CA LYS A 247 25.18 -36.03 11.55
C LYS A 247 24.97 -34.52 11.68
N HIS A 248 24.02 -33.95 10.96
CA HIS A 248 23.66 -32.55 11.02
C HIS A 248 22.23 -32.39 11.52
N THR A 249 22.01 -31.43 12.41
CA THR A 249 20.65 -31.03 12.81
C THR A 249 20.09 -30.06 11.78
N VAL A 250 18.87 -30.31 11.31
CA VAL A 250 18.17 -29.42 10.35
C VAL A 250 17.57 -28.24 11.12
N GLU A 251 18.32 -27.16 11.23
CA GLU A 251 17.95 -25.93 11.97
C GLU A 251 17.27 -24.91 11.07
N TRP A 252 16.53 -25.35 10.04
CA TRP A 252 15.80 -24.48 9.13
C TRP A 252 14.52 -25.12 8.59
N ILE A 253 13.64 -24.30 8.05
CA ILE A 253 12.46 -24.76 7.30
C ILE A 253 12.93 -25.20 5.92
N VAL A 254 12.63 -26.42 5.53
CA VAL A 254 12.96 -26.96 4.22
C VAL A 254 12.03 -26.36 3.17
N ILE A 255 12.57 -25.99 2.01
CA ILE A 255 11.80 -25.61 0.82
C ILE A 255 12.16 -26.61 -0.29
N ASP A 256 11.15 -27.34 -0.76
CA ASP A 256 11.31 -28.22 -1.91
C ASP A 256 11.21 -27.40 -3.20
N PRO A 257 12.29 -27.30 -4.00
CA PRO A 257 12.29 -26.54 -5.25
C PRO A 257 11.21 -26.97 -6.25
N ALA A 258 10.82 -28.25 -6.23
CA ALA A 258 9.84 -28.78 -7.16
C ALA A 258 8.39 -28.38 -6.83
N SER A 259 8.09 -28.18 -5.54
CA SER A 259 6.73 -27.85 -5.05
C SER A 259 6.57 -26.38 -4.66
N TRP A 260 7.67 -25.60 -4.61
CA TRP A 260 7.64 -24.21 -4.15
C TRP A 260 6.94 -23.28 -5.13
N THR A 261 5.96 -22.54 -4.62
CA THR A 261 5.30 -21.45 -5.34
C THR A 261 5.63 -20.12 -4.68
N GLU A 262 6.29 -19.23 -5.43
CA GLU A 262 6.63 -17.88 -4.94
C GLU A 262 5.38 -17.06 -4.63
N ASN A 263 5.42 -16.33 -3.51
CA ASN A 263 4.39 -15.35 -3.18
C ASN A 263 4.59 -14.05 -3.96
N GLY A 264 3.52 -13.49 -4.50
CA GLY A 264 3.57 -12.23 -5.28
C GLY A 264 3.87 -10.99 -4.44
N GLU A 265 3.57 -11.01 -3.13
CA GLU A 265 3.71 -9.86 -2.23
C GLU A 265 4.94 -9.99 -1.31
N TRP A 266 5.31 -11.21 -0.93
CA TRP A 266 6.35 -11.48 0.07
C TRP A 266 7.49 -12.30 -0.50
N GLU A 267 8.71 -11.96 -0.08
CA GLU A 267 9.96 -12.68 -0.35
C GLU A 267 10.47 -13.28 0.96
N VAL A 268 10.76 -14.59 0.99
CA VAL A 268 11.33 -15.25 2.16
C VAL A 268 12.84 -15.00 2.19
N ILE A 269 13.33 -14.33 3.23
CA ILE A 269 14.75 -13.98 3.38
C ILE A 269 15.51 -14.97 4.26
N HIS A 270 14.95 -15.27 5.44
CA HIS A 270 15.52 -16.22 6.39
C HIS A 270 14.42 -17.13 6.93
N ARG A 271 14.80 -18.37 7.26
CA ARG A 271 13.85 -19.42 7.69
C ARG A 271 14.43 -20.37 8.73
N PRO A 272 15.11 -19.86 9.79
CA PRO A 272 15.73 -20.70 10.80
C PRO A 272 14.71 -21.41 11.68
N ALA A 273 15.14 -22.52 12.29
CA ALA A 273 14.40 -23.24 13.31
C ALA A 273 15.23 -23.33 14.60
N LYS A 274 14.55 -23.30 15.75
CA LYS A 274 15.21 -23.38 17.04
C LYS A 274 14.37 -24.14 18.05
N LYS A 275 15.00 -25.04 18.79
CA LYS A 275 14.45 -25.61 20.00
C LYS A 275 14.67 -24.66 21.17
N ASN A 276 13.61 -24.29 21.88
CA ASN A 276 13.66 -23.50 23.08
C ASN A 276 13.37 -24.36 24.30
N VAL A 277 14.14 -24.12 25.38
CA VAL A 277 13.93 -24.78 26.68
C VAL A 277 13.88 -23.70 27.74
N TYR A 278 12.75 -23.60 28.43
CA TYR A 278 12.48 -22.56 29.43
C TYR A 278 12.84 -23.07 30.84
N LYS A 279 14.03 -22.83 31.27
CA LYS A 279 14.59 -23.31 32.59
C LYS A 279 13.76 -22.86 33.80
N HIS A 280 12.97 -21.80 33.69
CA HIS A 280 12.10 -21.29 34.75
C HIS A 280 10.74 -21.99 34.81
N ILE A 281 10.37 -22.77 33.79
CA ILE A 281 9.15 -23.56 33.76
C ILE A 281 9.47 -25.00 34.17
N PRO A 282 8.75 -25.61 35.12
CA PRO A 282 8.97 -26.99 35.52
C PRO A 282 8.84 -27.97 34.35
N MET A 283 9.58 -29.08 34.40
CA MET A 283 9.51 -30.13 33.37
C MET A 283 8.16 -30.87 33.35
N GLU A 284 7.37 -30.74 34.39
CA GLU A 284 5.98 -31.24 34.45
C GLU A 284 5.00 -30.42 33.62
N SER A 285 5.42 -29.27 33.09
CA SER A 285 4.62 -28.46 32.21
C SER A 285 4.90 -28.80 30.72
N ASN A 286 3.86 -28.83 29.92
CA ASN A 286 3.96 -28.96 28.47
C ASN A 286 4.62 -27.73 27.81
N LYS A 287 4.68 -26.59 28.53
CA LYS A 287 5.32 -25.34 28.08
C LYS A 287 6.82 -25.24 28.41
N HIS A 288 7.43 -26.30 28.99
CA HIS A 288 8.85 -26.30 29.31
C HIS A 288 9.74 -26.22 28.06
N GLN A 289 9.29 -26.80 26.96
CA GLN A 289 10.02 -26.83 25.70
C GLN A 289 9.10 -26.57 24.52
N ASP A 290 9.61 -25.94 23.49
CA ASP A 290 8.96 -25.79 22.19
C ASP A 290 9.99 -25.83 21.05
N ILE A 291 9.52 -26.08 19.86
CA ILE A 291 10.27 -25.87 18.61
C ILE A 291 9.61 -24.74 17.85
N THR A 292 10.39 -23.68 17.61
CA THR A 292 9.92 -22.51 16.89
C THR A 292 10.63 -22.40 15.56
N PHE A 293 9.83 -22.36 14.49
CA PHE A 293 10.28 -22.06 13.14
C PHE A 293 10.03 -20.59 12.85
N TYR A 294 11.03 -19.88 12.38
CA TYR A 294 10.97 -18.45 12.08
C TYR A 294 10.90 -18.24 10.57
N LEU A 295 10.03 -17.34 10.15
CA LEU A 295 9.94 -16.88 8.78
C LEU A 295 10.20 -15.38 8.75
N ILE A 296 11.40 -14.98 8.30
CA ILE A 296 11.73 -13.58 8.07
C ILE A 296 11.43 -13.28 6.62
N ILE A 297 10.37 -12.51 6.40
CA ILE A 297 9.83 -12.19 5.08
C ILE A 297 9.92 -10.69 4.83
N LYS A 298 10.21 -10.31 3.57
CA LYS A 298 10.31 -8.93 3.12
C LYS A 298 9.22 -8.64 2.09
N ARG A 299 8.58 -7.49 2.22
CA ARG A 299 7.54 -7.08 1.26
C ARG A 299 8.14 -6.67 -0.08
N LYS A 300 7.47 -7.06 -1.17
CA LYS A 300 7.69 -6.58 -2.54
C LYS A 300 6.86 -5.30 -2.74
N PRO A 301 7.45 -4.09 -2.63
CA PRO A 301 6.68 -2.85 -2.47
C PRO A 301 6.12 -2.28 -3.77
N LEU A 302 6.34 -2.91 -4.93
CA LEU A 302 6.03 -2.35 -6.25
C LEU A 302 4.56 -1.94 -6.40
N PHE A 303 3.64 -2.78 -5.92
CA PHE A 303 2.20 -2.48 -5.97
C PHE A 303 1.87 -1.17 -5.23
N TYR A 304 2.40 -0.99 -4.04
CA TYR A 304 2.16 0.20 -3.21
C TYR A 304 2.85 1.44 -3.78
N ILE A 305 4.03 1.28 -4.38
CA ILE A 305 4.74 2.38 -5.05
C ILE A 305 3.90 2.93 -6.20
N VAL A 306 3.42 2.06 -7.09
CA VAL A 306 2.71 2.49 -8.31
C VAL A 306 1.30 3.01 -7.99
N ASN A 307 0.56 2.33 -7.12
CA ASN A 307 -0.86 2.64 -6.92
C ASN A 307 -1.13 3.68 -5.83
N ILE A 308 -0.20 3.87 -4.88
CA ILE A 308 -0.42 4.75 -3.73
C ILE A 308 0.63 5.86 -3.68
N ILE A 309 1.93 5.53 -3.65
CA ILE A 309 2.98 6.52 -3.43
C ILE A 309 3.04 7.52 -4.59
N ILE A 310 3.10 7.04 -5.83
CA ILE A 310 3.19 7.90 -7.01
C ILE A 310 2.00 8.87 -7.10
N PRO A 311 0.73 8.43 -7.03
CA PRO A 311 -0.40 9.35 -7.05
C PRO A 311 -0.39 10.36 -5.90
N CYS A 312 -0.06 9.94 -4.68
CA CYS A 312 0.03 10.83 -3.53
C CYS A 312 1.07 11.93 -3.73
N VAL A 313 2.24 11.58 -4.27
CA VAL A 313 3.32 12.53 -4.54
C VAL A 313 2.93 13.51 -5.65
N LEU A 314 2.26 13.02 -6.71
CA LEU A 314 1.75 13.89 -7.79
C LEU A 314 0.70 14.89 -7.28
N ILE A 315 -0.24 14.44 -6.46
CA ILE A 315 -1.25 15.31 -5.85
C ILE A 315 -0.59 16.32 -4.89
N SER A 316 0.44 15.92 -4.15
CA SER A 316 1.21 16.84 -3.31
C SER A 316 1.89 17.93 -4.14
N PHE A 317 2.37 17.59 -5.34
CA PHE A 317 2.93 18.56 -6.26
C PHE A 317 1.89 19.58 -6.74
N LEU A 318 0.63 19.18 -6.97
CA LEU A 318 -0.45 20.10 -7.32
C LEU A 318 -0.67 21.18 -6.24
N ALA A 319 -0.43 20.86 -4.96
CA ALA A 319 -0.50 21.86 -3.89
C ALA A 319 0.49 23.02 -4.10
N SER A 320 1.68 22.74 -4.64
CA SER A 320 2.67 23.80 -4.94
C SER A 320 2.26 24.68 -6.13
N LEU A 321 1.46 24.15 -7.08
CA LEU A 321 0.98 24.92 -8.22
C LEU A 321 -0.06 25.98 -7.86
N VAL A 322 -0.72 25.86 -6.70
CA VAL A 322 -1.66 26.88 -6.19
C VAL A 322 -1.00 28.27 -6.11
N TYR A 323 0.28 28.33 -5.80
CA TYR A 323 1.04 29.60 -5.73
C TYR A 323 1.30 30.26 -7.08
N TYR A 324 1.22 29.49 -8.20
CA TYR A 324 1.32 30.03 -9.56
C TYR A 324 -0.01 30.59 -10.09
N LEU A 325 -1.12 30.17 -9.49
CA LEU A 325 -2.42 30.62 -9.94
C LEU A 325 -2.61 32.09 -9.54
N PRO A 326 -3.05 33.00 -10.45
CA PRO A 326 -3.32 34.38 -10.09
C PRO A 326 -4.53 34.47 -9.15
N ALA A 327 -4.50 35.42 -8.21
CA ALA A 327 -5.59 35.62 -7.25
C ALA A 327 -6.93 35.98 -7.93
N ASP A 328 -6.85 36.66 -9.08
CA ASP A 328 -8.01 37.06 -9.89
C ASP A 328 -8.79 35.89 -10.49
N SER A 329 -8.19 34.69 -10.59
CA SER A 329 -8.89 33.50 -11.11
C SER A 329 -10.00 32.99 -10.18
N GLY A 330 -9.97 33.34 -8.89
CA GLY A 330 -10.92 32.83 -7.89
C GLY A 330 -10.76 31.34 -7.50
N GLU A 331 -9.94 30.57 -8.23
CA GLU A 331 -9.85 29.10 -8.12
C GLU A 331 -8.76 28.59 -7.14
N LYS A 332 -8.03 29.50 -6.48
CA LYS A 332 -6.98 29.11 -5.52
C LYS A 332 -7.50 28.27 -4.37
N MET A 333 -8.64 28.67 -3.80
CA MET A 333 -9.27 27.95 -2.69
C MET A 333 -9.80 26.59 -3.11
N THR A 334 -10.46 26.54 -4.26
CA THR A 334 -11.04 25.29 -4.81
C THR A 334 -9.93 24.26 -5.05
N LEU A 335 -8.82 24.65 -5.68
CA LEU A 335 -7.69 23.76 -5.93
C LEU A 335 -7.04 23.29 -4.62
N SER A 336 -6.78 24.19 -3.67
CA SER A 336 -6.12 23.81 -2.42
C SER A 336 -6.96 22.89 -1.54
N ILE A 337 -8.28 23.14 -1.46
CA ILE A 337 -9.20 22.27 -0.70
C ILE A 337 -9.37 20.91 -1.40
N SER A 338 -9.44 20.86 -2.73
CA SER A 338 -9.54 19.60 -3.47
C SER A 338 -8.30 18.71 -3.27
N VAL A 339 -7.10 19.28 -3.21
CA VAL A 339 -5.87 18.56 -2.87
C VAL A 339 -5.92 18.03 -1.43
N LEU A 340 -6.37 18.84 -0.47
CA LEU A 340 -6.51 18.41 0.93
C LEU A 340 -7.50 17.23 1.04
N LEU A 341 -8.64 17.32 0.36
CA LEU A 341 -9.63 16.24 0.32
C LEU A 341 -9.05 14.96 -0.29
N ALA A 342 -8.36 15.06 -1.42
CA ALA A 342 -7.72 13.92 -2.05
C ALA A 342 -6.71 13.22 -1.13
N GLN A 343 -5.86 13.98 -0.42
CA GLN A 343 -4.92 13.43 0.55
C GLN A 343 -5.62 12.75 1.73
N SER A 344 -6.73 13.30 2.22
CA SER A 344 -7.50 12.69 3.29
C SER A 344 -8.14 11.35 2.87
N VAL A 345 -8.58 11.23 1.62
CA VAL A 345 -9.08 9.97 1.06
C VAL A 345 -7.98 8.92 0.98
N PHE A 346 -6.75 9.28 0.55
CA PHE A 346 -5.63 8.35 0.57
C PHE A 346 -5.28 7.89 1.98
N LEU A 347 -5.33 8.78 2.98
CA LEU A 347 -5.11 8.40 4.37
C LEU A 347 -6.15 7.35 4.83
N LEU A 348 -7.41 7.54 4.48
CA LEU A 348 -8.49 6.59 4.79
C LEU A 348 -8.28 5.23 4.09
N LEU A 349 -7.88 5.23 2.81
CA LEU A 349 -7.61 4.00 2.07
C LEU A 349 -6.45 3.19 2.67
N ILE A 350 -5.42 3.88 3.15
CA ILE A 350 -4.27 3.23 3.81
C ILE A 350 -4.67 2.69 5.18
N SER A 351 -5.47 3.41 5.95
CA SER A 351 -5.89 2.96 7.28
C SER A 351 -6.66 1.63 7.23
N GLN A 352 -7.39 1.35 6.16
CA GLN A 352 -8.10 0.07 5.97
C GLN A 352 -7.18 -1.12 5.66
N ARG A 353 -5.91 -0.89 5.33
CA ARG A 353 -4.92 -1.92 4.99
C ARG A 353 -3.98 -2.28 6.14
N LEU A 354 -4.07 -1.58 7.23
CA LEU A 354 -3.14 -1.69 8.35
C LEU A 354 -3.87 -2.09 9.63
N PRO A 355 -3.21 -2.85 10.52
CA PRO A 355 -3.81 -3.18 11.82
C PRO A 355 -4.00 -1.91 12.66
N GLU A 356 -5.08 -1.88 13.45
CA GLU A 356 -5.41 -0.77 14.35
C GLU A 356 -4.52 -0.80 15.62
N THR A 357 -3.20 -0.90 15.43
CA THR A 357 -2.25 -0.94 16.54
C THR A 357 -1.69 0.44 16.86
N SER A 358 -1.56 0.73 18.16
CA SER A 358 -0.98 1.99 18.65
C SER A 358 0.52 1.93 18.91
N MET A 359 1.18 0.81 18.53
CA MET A 359 2.60 0.59 18.82
C MET A 359 3.53 1.45 17.97
N SER A 360 3.14 1.72 16.73
CA SER A 360 3.95 2.51 15.80
C SER A 360 3.12 3.10 14.67
N ILE A 361 3.57 4.23 14.14
CA ILE A 361 2.93 4.89 12.99
C ILE A 361 3.64 4.46 11.70
N PRO A 362 2.93 3.93 10.70
CA PRO A 362 3.50 3.54 9.41
C PRO A 362 4.17 4.71 8.68
N LEU A 363 5.24 4.42 7.92
CA LEU A 363 5.99 5.43 7.17
C LEU A 363 5.12 6.22 6.21
N ILE A 364 4.24 5.53 5.48
CA ILE A 364 3.34 6.18 4.52
C ILE A 364 2.32 7.09 5.22
N VAL A 365 1.86 6.72 6.43
CA VAL A 365 0.96 7.57 7.23
C VAL A 365 1.70 8.80 7.73
N LYS A 366 2.97 8.67 8.18
CA LYS A 366 3.82 9.82 8.52
C LYS A 366 3.96 10.78 7.34
N TYR A 367 4.15 10.25 6.14
CA TYR A 367 4.22 11.06 4.92
C TYR A 367 2.90 11.79 4.64
N LEU A 368 1.78 11.08 4.64
CA LEU A 368 0.46 11.68 4.37
C LEU A 368 0.09 12.75 5.40
N MET A 369 0.34 12.51 6.68
CA MET A 369 0.13 13.50 7.75
C MET A 369 1.01 14.72 7.58
N PHE A 370 2.29 14.53 7.24
CA PHE A 370 3.20 15.64 6.95
C PHE A 370 2.69 16.50 5.79
N ILE A 371 2.27 15.88 4.68
CA ILE A 371 1.72 16.61 3.53
C ILE A 371 0.39 17.30 3.89
N MET A 372 -0.50 16.65 4.63
CA MET A 372 -1.77 17.25 5.06
C MET A 372 -1.55 18.54 5.88
N VAL A 373 -0.59 18.52 6.80
CA VAL A 373 -0.23 19.72 7.58
C VAL A 373 0.27 20.83 6.67
N LEU A 374 1.16 20.51 5.72
CA LEU A 374 1.67 21.49 4.77
C LEU A 374 0.57 22.05 3.86
N VAL A 375 -0.31 21.21 3.33
CA VAL A 375 -1.45 21.65 2.50
C VAL A 375 -2.42 22.52 3.31
N THR A 376 -2.64 22.21 4.58
CA THR A 376 -3.43 23.09 5.48
C THR A 376 -2.78 24.46 5.60
N ILE A 377 -1.45 24.55 5.73
CA ILE A 377 -0.73 25.83 5.73
C ILE A 377 -0.91 26.55 4.39
N VAL A 378 -0.88 25.81 3.25
CA VAL A 378 -1.16 26.39 1.92
C VAL A 378 -2.57 26.97 1.86
N VAL A 379 -3.59 26.27 2.37
CA VAL A 379 -4.97 26.77 2.42
C VAL A 379 -5.07 28.05 3.24
N LEU A 380 -4.49 28.08 4.44
CA LEU A 380 -4.46 29.26 5.30
C LEU A 380 -3.77 30.44 4.60
N ASN A 381 -2.65 30.17 3.93
CA ASN A 381 -1.94 31.19 3.17
C ASN A 381 -2.77 31.70 1.99
N CYS A 382 -3.50 30.86 1.27
CA CYS A 382 -4.42 31.30 0.21
C CYS A 382 -5.48 32.28 0.75
N VAL A 383 -6.04 32.00 1.94
CA VAL A 383 -6.99 32.93 2.59
C VAL A 383 -6.35 34.27 2.87
N VAL A 384 -5.12 34.30 3.40
CA VAL A 384 -4.39 35.54 3.67
C VAL A 384 -4.12 36.31 2.38
N VAL A 385 -3.65 35.64 1.34
CA VAL A 385 -3.33 36.24 0.04
C VAL A 385 -4.57 36.83 -0.61
N LEU A 386 -5.69 36.10 -0.61
CA LEU A 386 -6.97 36.60 -1.13
C LEU A 386 -7.47 37.81 -0.32
N ASN A 387 -7.36 37.76 1.01
CA ASN A 387 -7.72 38.89 1.86
C ASN A 387 -6.88 40.13 1.55
N LEU A 388 -5.57 39.97 1.30
CA LEU A 388 -4.68 41.07 0.91
C LEU A 388 -5.00 41.59 -0.49
N HIS A 389 -5.30 40.71 -1.43
CA HIS A 389 -5.57 41.06 -2.83
C HIS A 389 -6.86 41.89 -2.98
N PHE A 390 -7.92 41.53 -2.23
CA PHE A 390 -9.21 42.21 -2.31
C PHE A 390 -9.34 43.40 -1.33
N ARG A 391 -8.27 43.80 -0.66
CA ARG A 391 -8.29 45.02 0.16
C ARG A 391 -8.45 46.27 -0.72
N THR A 392 -9.28 47.19 -0.26
CA THR A 392 -9.53 48.47 -0.90
C THR A 392 -8.95 49.60 -0.08
N PRO A 393 -8.49 50.67 -0.71
CA PRO A 393 -7.97 51.89 -0.01
C PRO A 393 -8.95 52.51 0.96
N SER A 394 -10.24 52.33 0.71
CA SER A 394 -11.32 52.85 1.59
C SER A 394 -11.41 52.16 2.94
N THR A 395 -10.91 50.91 3.05
CA THR A 395 -10.98 50.12 4.29
C THR A 395 -9.65 50.04 5.04
N HIS A 396 -8.52 50.10 4.36
CA HIS A 396 -7.20 49.96 4.99
C HIS A 396 -6.18 50.86 4.29
N VAL A 397 -5.59 51.76 5.06
CA VAL A 397 -4.49 52.62 4.59
C VAL A 397 -3.18 51.79 4.64
N MET A 398 -2.40 51.85 3.55
CA MET A 398 -1.13 51.13 3.46
C MET A 398 -0.03 51.90 4.19
N THR A 399 0.73 51.23 5.06
CA THR A 399 1.88 51.82 5.72
C THR A 399 3.07 51.90 4.74
N GLU A 400 3.84 52.99 4.78
CA GLU A 400 5.04 53.24 3.98
C GLU A 400 6.06 52.10 4.06
N TRP A 401 6.19 51.46 5.22
CA TRP A 401 7.06 50.32 5.43
C TRP A 401 6.68 49.12 4.54
N THR A 402 5.38 48.85 4.40
CA THR A 402 4.86 47.76 3.59
C THR A 402 5.00 48.03 2.10
N LYS A 403 4.86 49.30 1.69
CA LYS A 403 4.99 49.76 0.29
C LYS A 403 6.42 49.64 -0.23
N GLU A 404 7.42 50.03 0.55
CA GLU A 404 8.80 50.12 0.08
C GLU A 404 9.69 48.92 0.45
N ARG A 405 9.60 48.44 1.69
CA ARG A 405 10.56 47.45 2.20
C ARG A 405 10.26 46.00 1.78
N LEU A 406 9.00 45.64 1.70
CA LEU A 406 8.63 44.26 1.40
C LEU A 406 8.98 43.84 -0.04
N PRO A 407 8.66 44.63 -1.10
CA PRO A 407 9.09 44.31 -2.47
C PRO A 407 10.60 44.35 -2.64
N ARG A 408 11.29 45.29 -1.98
CA ARG A 408 12.76 45.44 -2.04
C ARG A 408 13.46 44.24 -1.37
N PHE A 409 12.95 43.75 -0.26
CA PHE A 409 13.48 42.56 0.42
C PHE A 409 13.41 41.30 -0.46
N LEU A 410 12.38 41.17 -1.28
CA LEU A 410 12.17 40.02 -2.18
C LEU A 410 12.72 40.22 -3.60
N ARG A 411 13.52 41.29 -3.82
CA ARG A 411 14.10 41.65 -5.13
C ARG A 411 13.07 41.79 -6.26
N MET A 412 11.86 42.16 -5.93
CA MET A 412 10.83 42.49 -6.90
C MET A 412 10.89 44.00 -7.13
N SER A 413 11.71 44.43 -8.10
CA SER A 413 11.68 45.84 -8.56
C SER A 413 10.36 46.06 -9.29
N HIS A 414 9.63 47.12 -8.92
CA HIS A 414 8.65 47.69 -9.83
C HIS A 414 9.38 48.04 -11.14
N PRO A 415 8.75 47.79 -12.31
CA PRO A 415 9.28 48.40 -13.52
C PRO A 415 9.42 49.89 -13.23
N ALA A 416 10.62 50.43 -13.36
CA ALA A 416 10.79 51.86 -13.28
C ALA A 416 9.81 52.46 -14.28
N GLU A 417 8.93 53.36 -13.81
CA GLU A 417 8.19 54.19 -14.74
C GLU A 417 9.27 54.81 -15.62
N ALA A 418 9.29 54.38 -16.89
CA ALA A 418 10.08 55.05 -17.88
C ALA A 418 9.47 56.46 -17.99
N GLU A 419 10.10 57.45 -17.32
CA GLU A 419 9.84 58.84 -17.65
C GLU A 419 10.08 58.94 -19.15
N VAL A 420 8.98 58.93 -19.90
CA VAL A 420 9.02 59.17 -21.36
C VAL A 420 9.41 60.63 -21.53
N SER A 421 10.73 60.86 -21.67
CA SER A 421 11.24 62.14 -22.16
C SER A 421 10.64 62.35 -23.53
N TRP A 422 9.72 63.30 -23.61
CA TRP A 422 9.08 63.71 -24.85
C TRP A 422 10.08 64.51 -25.74
N ASP A 423 10.88 63.74 -26.50
CA ASP A 423 11.55 64.27 -27.65
C ASP A 423 10.75 63.93 -28.90
N GLY A 424 10.11 64.91 -29.47
CA GLY A 424 9.06 65.01 -30.47
C GLY A 424 9.03 64.08 -31.71
N ALA A 425 9.21 62.81 -31.57
CA ALA A 425 9.08 61.84 -32.66
C ALA A 425 7.90 60.91 -32.45
N LEU A 426 6.84 61.06 -33.26
CA LEU A 426 5.68 60.17 -33.34
C LEU A 426 6.12 58.72 -33.64
N PRO A 427 5.81 57.72 -32.82
CA PRO A 427 6.17 56.36 -33.10
C PRO A 427 5.37 55.80 -34.29
N ARG A 428 6.08 55.20 -35.21
CA ARG A 428 5.55 54.55 -36.40
C ARG A 428 4.66 53.34 -36.03
N ARG A 429 3.46 53.39 -36.53
CA ARG A 429 2.36 52.45 -36.36
C ARG A 429 2.72 51.06 -36.89
N SER A 430 3.03 50.04 -36.06
CA SER A 430 3.14 48.66 -36.51
C SER A 430 2.98 47.53 -35.49
N SER A 431 2.35 47.74 -34.34
CA SER A 431 1.95 46.58 -33.51
C SER A 431 0.74 46.89 -32.60
N SER A 432 -0.06 45.84 -32.33
CA SER A 432 -1.22 45.92 -31.42
C SER A 432 -0.89 46.43 -30.03
N ALA A 433 0.32 46.21 -29.55
CA ALA A 433 0.84 46.75 -28.28
C ALA A 433 0.95 48.30 -28.30
N GLY A 434 1.28 48.92 -29.44
CA GLY A 434 1.30 50.36 -29.60
C GLY A 434 -0.10 51.00 -29.52
N TYR A 435 -1.16 50.25 -29.85
CA TYR A 435 -2.54 50.75 -29.69
C TYR A 435 -2.99 50.78 -28.25
N ILE A 436 -2.59 49.81 -27.46
CA ILE A 436 -2.95 49.74 -26.03
C ILE A 436 -2.17 50.84 -25.26
N ALA A 437 -0.88 51.03 -25.53
CA ALA A 437 -0.09 52.11 -24.94
C ALA A 437 -0.60 53.50 -25.36
N MET A 438 -1.02 53.71 -26.61
CA MET A 438 -1.65 54.94 -27.07
C MET A 438 -3.03 55.18 -26.48
N ALA A 439 -3.80 54.12 -26.22
CA ALA A 439 -5.11 54.25 -25.53
C ALA A 439 -4.91 54.63 -24.06
N GLU A 440 -3.94 54.01 -23.39
CA GLU A 440 -3.60 54.30 -21.99
C GLU A 440 -3.04 55.73 -21.83
N GLU A 441 -2.22 56.20 -22.74
CA GLU A 441 -1.72 57.56 -22.81
C GLU A 441 -2.80 58.57 -23.21
N TYR A 442 -3.73 58.17 -24.10
CA TYR A 442 -4.89 58.97 -24.49
C TYR A 442 -5.89 59.19 -23.35
N TYR A 443 -5.94 58.24 -22.41
CA TYR A 443 -6.74 58.35 -21.19
C TYR A 443 -6.00 58.90 -19.99
N SER A 444 -4.69 59.16 -20.09
CA SER A 444 -3.93 59.94 -19.11
C SER A 444 -4.42 61.40 -19.10
N VAL A 445 -5.15 61.69 -18.04
CA VAL A 445 -5.97 62.91 -17.94
C VAL A 445 -5.12 64.21 -17.92
N LYS A 446 -3.88 64.12 -17.50
CA LYS A 446 -3.00 65.29 -17.31
C LYS A 446 -2.52 65.92 -18.62
N SER A 447 -2.07 65.15 -19.57
CA SER A 447 -1.53 65.68 -20.81
C SER A 447 -2.60 66.17 -21.80
N ARG A 448 -3.79 65.53 -21.75
CA ARG A 448 -4.84 65.87 -22.72
C ARG A 448 -5.62 67.14 -22.38
N SER A 449 -5.88 67.39 -21.10
CA SER A 449 -6.52 68.63 -20.72
C SER A 449 -5.63 69.86 -20.94
N GLU A 450 -4.33 69.76 -20.68
CA GLU A 450 -3.38 70.83 -20.95
C GLU A 450 -3.24 71.06 -22.45
N LEU A 451 -3.10 70.04 -23.28
CA LEU A 451 -3.02 70.17 -24.74
C LEU A 451 -4.31 70.66 -25.38
N MET A 452 -5.48 70.29 -24.88
CA MET A 452 -6.75 70.80 -25.39
C MET A 452 -6.94 72.26 -25.01
N PHE A 453 -6.57 72.65 -23.80
CA PHE A 453 -6.60 74.05 -23.37
C PHE A 453 -5.63 74.92 -24.19
N GLU A 454 -4.43 74.46 -24.40
CA GLU A 454 -3.39 75.16 -25.17
C GLU A 454 -3.82 75.30 -26.63
N LYS A 455 -4.31 74.26 -27.30
CA LYS A 455 -4.80 74.29 -28.67
C LYS A 455 -6.12 75.13 -28.83
N GLN A 456 -6.97 75.15 -27.80
CA GLN A 456 -8.19 75.95 -27.85
C GLN A 456 -7.90 77.40 -27.60
N SER A 457 -6.91 77.70 -26.73
CA SER A 457 -6.37 79.05 -26.51
C SER A 457 -5.72 79.58 -27.77
N GLU A 458 -4.94 78.76 -28.51
CA GLU A 458 -4.34 79.15 -29.81
C GLU A 458 -5.42 79.40 -30.89
N ARG A 459 -6.45 78.62 -30.99
CA ARG A 459 -7.54 78.83 -31.97
C ARG A 459 -8.41 79.99 -31.70
N HIS A 460 -8.52 80.48 -30.47
CA HIS A 460 -9.33 81.64 -30.10
C HIS A 460 -8.49 82.88 -29.83
N GLY A 461 -7.16 82.85 -30.19
CA GLY A 461 -6.30 84.04 -30.09
C GLY A 461 -6.04 84.55 -28.66
N LEU A 462 -6.26 83.69 -27.66
CA LEU A 462 -6.13 83.99 -26.23
C LEU A 462 -4.71 83.69 -25.67
N THR A 463 -3.74 83.34 -26.48
CA THR A 463 -2.38 83.20 -26.08
C THR A 463 -1.74 84.61 -26.07
N MET A 464 -1.69 85.21 -24.93
CA MET A 464 -0.79 86.33 -24.71
C MET A 464 0.66 85.88 -24.81
N ARG A 465 1.23 86.01 -25.99
CA ARG A 465 2.68 85.92 -26.19
C ARG A 465 3.29 87.17 -25.54
N ALA A 466 3.92 87.00 -24.42
CA ALA A 466 4.66 88.09 -23.77
C ALA A 466 5.83 88.41 -24.67
N THR A 467 5.64 89.35 -25.58
CA THR A 467 6.70 90.19 -26.16
C THR A 467 6.67 91.50 -25.48
N PRO A 468 7.80 92.00 -24.96
CA PRO A 468 7.84 93.31 -24.36
C PRO A 468 7.85 94.38 -25.45
N SER A 469 6.92 95.32 -25.37
CA SER A 469 6.87 96.55 -26.15
C SER A 469 5.87 96.52 -27.31
N ALA A 470 4.63 96.86 -27.04
CA ALA A 470 3.88 97.86 -27.90
C ALA A 470 2.58 98.27 -27.15
N VAL A 471 2.37 99.48 -27.19
CA VAL A 471 1.31 100.35 -26.72
C VAL A 471 -0.09 99.74 -26.81
N MET A 472 -0.92 99.83 -25.75
CA MET A 472 -2.31 99.49 -25.63
C MET A 472 -3.21 100.15 -26.67
N PRO A 473 -4.27 99.47 -27.13
CA PRO A 473 -5.58 100.11 -27.17
C PRO A 473 -6.44 99.47 -26.04
N VAL A 474 -7.10 100.36 -25.33
CA VAL A 474 -8.17 100.06 -24.38
C VAL A 474 -9.30 99.42 -25.14
N VAL A 475 -9.55 98.12 -24.87
CA VAL A 475 -10.78 97.39 -25.33
C VAL A 475 -11.62 97.14 -24.09
N ASP A 476 -12.88 97.50 -24.20
CA ASP A 476 -13.89 97.55 -23.19
C ASP A 476 -13.88 96.30 -22.26
N GLY A 477 -13.77 96.51 -20.94
CA GLY A 477 -13.72 95.47 -19.93
C GLY A 477 -15.03 94.61 -19.79
N GLU A 478 -16.11 95.04 -20.40
CA GLU A 478 -17.40 94.32 -20.32
C GLU A 478 -17.48 93.03 -21.21
N ALA A 479 -16.86 92.99 -22.36
CA ALA A 479 -16.89 91.83 -23.25
C ALA A 479 -16.01 90.67 -22.74
N THR A 480 -14.90 91.00 -22.04
CA THR A 480 -14.04 89.95 -21.43
C THR A 480 -14.65 89.33 -20.19
N GLU A 481 -15.40 90.13 -19.43
CA GLU A 481 -16.09 89.63 -18.21
C GLU A 481 -17.29 88.77 -18.52
N GLN A 482 -18.07 89.05 -19.59
CA GLN A 482 -19.12 88.19 -20.09
C GLN A 482 -18.59 86.88 -20.65
N LEU A 483 -17.55 86.87 -21.46
CA LEU A 483 -16.94 85.66 -21.98
C LEU A 483 -16.31 84.81 -20.86
N TYR A 484 -15.76 85.41 -19.83
CA TYR A 484 -15.25 84.71 -18.66
C TYR A 484 -16.39 84.12 -17.82
N GLY A 485 -17.54 84.84 -17.72
CA GLY A 485 -18.76 84.34 -17.03
C GLY A 485 -19.37 83.11 -17.73
N GLU A 486 -19.41 83.08 -19.07
CA GLU A 486 -19.93 81.94 -19.84
C GLU A 486 -18.99 80.73 -19.88
N MET A 487 -17.66 80.96 -19.83
CA MET A 487 -16.69 79.87 -19.82
C MET A 487 -16.43 79.25 -18.44
N LYS A 488 -16.71 79.98 -17.33
CA LYS A 488 -16.49 79.55 -15.96
C LYS A 488 -17.16 78.20 -15.62
N PRO A 489 -18.43 77.95 -15.97
CA PRO A 489 -19.06 76.63 -15.70
C PRO A 489 -18.39 75.49 -16.46
N ALA A 490 -17.92 75.72 -17.68
CA ALA A 490 -17.22 74.71 -18.48
C ALA A 490 -15.81 74.39 -17.89
N VAL A 491 -15.09 75.40 -17.40
CA VAL A 491 -13.78 75.25 -16.71
C VAL A 491 -13.99 74.52 -15.37
N ASP A 492 -14.99 74.90 -14.61
CA ASP A 492 -15.32 74.24 -13.33
C ASP A 492 -15.74 72.76 -13.52
N GLY A 493 -16.51 72.47 -14.58
CA GLY A 493 -16.88 71.11 -14.99
C GLY A 493 -15.65 70.29 -15.40
N ALA A 494 -14.71 70.87 -16.19
CA ALA A 494 -13.46 70.22 -16.58
C ALA A 494 -12.56 69.96 -15.35
N ASN A 495 -12.43 70.94 -14.46
CA ASN A 495 -11.65 70.75 -13.23
C ASN A 495 -12.25 69.69 -12.29
N TYR A 496 -13.59 69.60 -12.22
CA TYR A 496 -14.26 68.55 -11.48
C TYR A 496 -13.95 67.17 -12.07
N ILE A 497 -14.03 67.01 -13.39
CA ILE A 497 -13.69 65.76 -14.09
C ILE A 497 -12.21 65.40 -13.85
N ILE A 498 -11.30 66.37 -13.98
CA ILE A 498 -9.87 66.11 -13.73
C ILE A 498 -9.63 65.65 -12.30
N LYS A 499 -10.24 66.35 -11.33
CA LYS A 499 -10.13 65.96 -9.91
C LYS A 499 -10.72 64.59 -9.62
N HIS A 500 -11.87 64.25 -10.26
CA HIS A 500 -12.48 62.94 -10.15
C HIS A 500 -11.60 61.84 -10.75
N MET A 501 -11.02 62.09 -11.92
CA MET A 501 -10.13 61.17 -12.59
C MET A 501 -8.83 60.96 -11.82
N HIS A 502 -8.26 62.00 -11.26
CA HIS A 502 -7.07 61.92 -10.41
C HIS A 502 -7.35 61.07 -9.17
N LYS A 503 -8.46 61.35 -8.46
CA LYS A 503 -8.87 60.54 -7.33
C LYS A 503 -9.14 59.08 -7.67
N LYS A 504 -9.66 58.78 -8.86
CA LYS A 504 -9.86 57.41 -9.36
C LYS A 504 -8.55 56.73 -9.68
N ASN A 505 -7.60 57.47 -10.22
CA ASN A 505 -6.26 56.95 -10.52
C ASN A 505 -5.48 56.61 -9.24
N ASP A 506 -5.48 57.52 -8.25
CA ASP A 506 -4.85 57.26 -6.95
C ASP A 506 -5.48 56.03 -6.25
N TYR A 507 -6.80 55.86 -6.36
CA TYR A 507 -7.48 54.66 -5.85
C TYR A 507 -7.04 53.39 -6.54
N ASN A 508 -6.89 53.40 -7.86
CA ASN A 508 -6.43 52.24 -8.63
C ASN A 508 -4.97 51.92 -8.31
N GLU A 509 -4.09 52.92 -8.19
CA GLU A 509 -2.68 52.75 -7.81
C GLU A 509 -2.54 52.06 -6.44
N GLU A 510 -3.29 52.51 -5.43
CA GLU A 510 -3.27 51.86 -4.13
C GLU A 510 -3.83 50.43 -4.16
N LYS A 511 -4.85 50.14 -4.98
CA LYS A 511 -5.38 48.80 -5.21
C LYS A 511 -4.33 47.89 -5.87
N ASP A 512 -3.59 48.41 -6.86
CA ASP A 512 -2.56 47.65 -7.54
C ASP A 512 -1.37 47.36 -6.61
N ASN A 513 -1.06 48.27 -5.69
CA ASN A 513 -0.06 48.06 -4.65
C ASN A 513 -0.45 46.92 -3.70
N TRP A 514 -1.72 46.82 -3.26
CA TRP A 514 -2.21 45.68 -2.48
C TRP A 514 -2.14 44.36 -3.23
N SER A 515 -2.52 44.34 -4.52
CA SER A 515 -2.35 43.21 -5.41
C SER A 515 -0.88 42.81 -5.58
N GLY A 516 0.04 43.78 -5.68
CA GLY A 516 1.46 43.55 -5.70
C GLY A 516 1.99 42.85 -4.45
N ILE A 517 1.54 43.30 -3.27
CA ILE A 517 1.89 42.65 -1.98
C ILE A 517 1.36 41.22 -1.91
N ALA A 518 0.11 40.97 -2.31
CA ALA A 518 -0.46 39.64 -2.33
C ALA A 518 0.38 38.67 -3.21
N ARG A 519 0.76 39.11 -4.41
CA ARG A 519 1.68 38.34 -5.31
C ARG A 519 3.05 38.10 -4.69
N THR A 520 3.55 39.08 -3.93
CA THR A 520 4.84 38.98 -3.23
C THR A 520 4.79 37.91 -2.11
N VAL A 521 3.71 37.89 -1.34
CA VAL A 521 3.48 36.88 -0.30
C VAL A 521 3.34 35.47 -0.90
N ASP A 522 2.62 35.33 -2.01
CA ASP A 522 2.53 34.05 -2.73
C ASP A 522 3.90 33.49 -3.13
N ARG A 523 4.75 34.33 -3.70
CA ARG A 523 6.11 33.92 -4.09
C ARG A 523 6.98 33.56 -2.89
N LEU A 524 6.90 34.34 -1.80
CA LEU A 524 7.62 34.04 -0.57
C LEU A 524 7.22 32.66 -0.04
N CYS A 525 5.92 32.39 0.02
CA CYS A 525 5.39 31.10 0.48
C CYS A 525 5.77 29.95 -0.44
N LEU A 526 5.76 30.16 -1.76
CA LEU A 526 6.29 29.18 -2.72
C LEU A 526 7.73 28.79 -2.39
N PHE A 527 8.62 29.79 -2.18
CA PHE A 527 10.03 29.54 -1.87
C PHE A 527 10.26 28.88 -0.50
N LEU A 528 9.32 29.00 0.44
CA LEU A 528 9.40 28.34 1.74
C LEU A 528 8.78 26.94 1.72
N VAL A 529 7.56 26.79 1.22
CA VAL A 529 6.78 25.55 1.31
C VAL A 529 7.32 24.48 0.36
N THR A 530 7.67 24.84 -0.86
CA THR A 530 8.10 23.89 -1.89
C THR A 530 9.38 23.13 -1.51
N PRO A 531 10.48 23.79 -1.04
CA PRO A 531 11.66 23.07 -0.58
C PRO A 531 11.39 22.16 0.64
N VAL A 532 10.54 22.61 1.57
CA VAL A 532 10.16 21.80 2.75
C VAL A 532 9.40 20.55 2.33
N MET A 533 8.44 20.66 1.41
CA MET A 533 7.72 19.52 0.85
C MET A 533 8.65 18.53 0.17
N THR A 534 9.55 19.00 -0.70
CA THR A 534 10.48 18.12 -1.43
C THR A 534 11.49 17.45 -0.50
N ALA A 535 12.12 18.23 0.37
CA ALA A 535 13.10 17.69 1.33
C ALA A 535 12.43 16.68 2.29
N GLY A 536 11.25 17.00 2.82
CA GLY A 536 10.51 16.11 3.69
C GLY A 536 10.10 14.80 2.98
N THR A 537 9.63 14.89 1.74
CA THR A 537 9.30 13.71 0.92
C THR A 537 10.53 12.82 0.72
N ILE A 538 11.65 13.41 0.33
CA ILE A 538 12.91 12.68 0.10
C ILE A 538 13.40 12.01 1.40
N ILE A 539 13.43 12.74 2.52
CA ILE A 539 13.91 12.22 3.81
C ILE A 539 13.04 11.04 4.27
N ILE A 540 11.70 11.18 4.20
CA ILE A 540 10.79 10.13 4.64
C ILE A 540 10.98 8.85 3.81
N PHE A 541 11.07 8.95 2.48
CA PHE A 541 11.25 7.75 1.65
C PHE A 541 12.67 7.17 1.71
N LEU A 542 13.69 7.98 1.97
CA LEU A 542 15.04 7.47 2.26
C LEU A 542 15.07 6.61 3.52
N MET A 543 14.33 6.99 4.58
CA MET A 543 14.21 6.16 5.79
C MET A 543 13.66 4.77 5.47
N GLY A 544 12.66 4.67 4.58
CA GLY A 544 12.12 3.39 4.11
C GLY A 544 13.13 2.59 3.28
N TYR A 545 13.88 3.26 2.41
CA TYR A 545 14.86 2.64 1.55
C TYR A 545 16.00 1.96 2.32
N TYR A 546 16.46 2.57 3.43
CA TYR A 546 17.52 2.02 4.28
C TYR A 546 17.05 0.92 5.24
N ASN A 547 15.74 0.63 5.30
CA ASN A 547 15.23 -0.45 6.13
C ASN A 547 15.44 -1.80 5.44
N HIS A 548 16.47 -2.51 5.86
CA HIS A 548 16.78 -3.85 5.35
C HIS A 548 16.61 -4.88 6.46
N PRO A 549 16.19 -6.12 6.13
CA PRO A 549 16.21 -7.21 7.08
C PRO A 549 17.64 -7.47 7.54
N PRO A 550 17.83 -8.00 8.76
CA PRO A 550 19.16 -8.31 9.28
C PRO A 550 19.89 -9.27 8.35
N PRO A 551 21.22 -9.17 8.22
CA PRO A 551 22.01 -10.07 7.36
C PRO A 551 21.99 -11.52 7.87
N LEU A 552 21.86 -11.74 9.17
CA LEU A 552 21.73 -13.03 9.84
C LEU A 552 20.48 -13.05 10.70
N PRO A 553 19.72 -14.16 10.75
CA PRO A 553 18.50 -14.25 11.56
C PRO A 553 18.81 -14.22 13.05
N PHE A 554 19.94 -14.84 13.47
CA PHE A 554 20.44 -14.87 14.85
C PHE A 554 21.97 -14.70 14.88
N ALA A 555 22.49 -14.22 16.01
CA ALA A 555 23.92 -14.22 16.24
C ALA A 555 24.42 -15.67 16.36
N GLY A 556 25.32 -16.09 15.45
CA GLY A 556 25.87 -17.43 15.41
C GLY A 556 25.22 -18.40 14.42
N ASP A 557 24.23 -17.97 13.65
CA ASP A 557 23.70 -18.77 12.54
C ASP A 557 24.71 -18.77 11.38
N HIS A 558 25.13 -19.97 10.96
CA HIS A 558 26.12 -20.17 9.89
C HIS A 558 25.49 -20.45 8.52
N HIS A 559 24.15 -20.66 8.47
CA HIS A 559 23.48 -21.04 7.25
C HIS A 559 23.24 -19.85 6.31
N ASN A 560 23.68 -19.95 5.07
CA ASN A 560 23.52 -18.89 4.07
C ASN A 560 22.25 -19.06 3.24
N TYR A 561 21.12 -18.67 3.79
CA TYR A 561 19.79 -18.77 3.14
C TYR A 561 19.69 -18.02 1.81
N ARG A 562 20.53 -17.01 1.56
CA ARG A 562 20.50 -16.20 0.33
C ARG A 562 21.01 -16.96 -0.88
N GLU A 563 22.04 -17.78 -0.75
CA GLU A 563 22.56 -18.56 -1.87
C GLU A 563 21.57 -19.63 -2.31
N GLU A 564 20.88 -20.23 -1.36
CA GLU A 564 19.86 -21.23 -1.63
C GLU A 564 18.61 -20.60 -2.27
N SER A 565 18.17 -19.43 -1.80
CA SER A 565 17.06 -18.68 -2.41
C SER A 565 17.41 -18.19 -3.83
N ALA A 566 18.65 -17.80 -4.08
CA ALA A 566 19.12 -17.42 -5.41
C ALA A 566 19.14 -18.59 -6.40
N ARG A 567 19.39 -19.82 -5.93
CA ARG A 567 19.29 -21.04 -6.77
C ARG A 567 17.85 -21.40 -7.10
N LEU A 568 16.91 -21.09 -6.20
CA LEU A 568 15.47 -21.33 -6.37
C LEU A 568 14.79 -20.30 -7.29
N GLY A 569 15.28 -19.05 -7.33
CA GLY A 569 14.67 -17.90 -8.01
C GLY A 569 15.31 -17.45 -9.33
N ASN A 570 16.13 -18.26 -9.99
CA ASN A 570 16.99 -17.83 -11.11
C ASN A 570 16.27 -17.39 -12.40
N THR A 571 14.93 -17.30 -12.42
CA THR A 571 14.16 -16.86 -13.61
C THR A 571 13.47 -15.49 -13.45
N SER A 572 13.32 -14.93 -12.24
CA SER A 572 12.56 -13.68 -12.03
C SER A 572 13.39 -12.47 -11.59
N LEU A 573 14.66 -12.64 -11.24
CA LEU A 573 15.49 -11.57 -10.65
C LEU A 573 15.90 -10.45 -11.63
N LEU A 574 15.84 -10.67 -12.95
CA LEU A 574 16.26 -9.65 -13.93
C LEU A 574 15.24 -8.54 -14.17
N THR A 575 13.96 -8.77 -13.89
CA THR A 575 12.90 -7.78 -14.15
C THR A 575 12.53 -6.91 -12.94
N SER A 576 12.63 -7.43 -11.71
CA SER A 576 12.23 -6.68 -10.52
C SER A 576 13.28 -5.66 -10.04
N HIS A 577 14.55 -5.91 -10.24
CA HIS A 577 15.64 -4.98 -9.85
C HIS A 577 15.75 -3.74 -10.75
N PHE A 578 15.27 -3.83 -11.99
CA PHE A 578 15.40 -2.71 -12.94
C PHE A 578 14.31 -1.64 -12.75
N PHE A 579 13.11 -2.00 -12.27
CA PHE A 579 11.98 -1.06 -12.13
C PHE A 579 11.82 -0.43 -10.75
N SER A 580 12.24 -1.08 -9.67
CA SER A 580 11.97 -0.57 -8.32
C SER A 580 12.98 0.48 -7.81
N ARG A 581 14.22 0.46 -8.29
CA ARG A 581 15.27 1.40 -7.84
C ARG A 581 15.34 2.73 -8.61
N PRO A 582 15.23 2.78 -9.95
CA PRO A 582 15.33 4.04 -10.66
C PRO A 582 14.02 4.83 -10.72
N ALA A 583 12.84 4.20 -10.61
CA ALA A 583 11.57 4.89 -10.79
C ALA A 583 11.26 5.90 -9.67
N ALA A 584 11.49 5.54 -8.41
CA ALA A 584 11.28 6.45 -7.29
C ALA A 584 12.34 7.58 -7.28
N MET A 585 13.62 7.25 -7.59
CA MET A 585 14.66 8.26 -7.73
C MET A 585 14.48 9.12 -8.99
N ALA A 586 14.06 8.55 -10.12
CA ALA A 586 13.78 9.30 -11.33
C ALA A 586 12.58 10.23 -11.15
N LEU A 587 11.53 9.80 -10.44
CA LEU A 587 10.36 10.63 -10.16
C LEU A 587 10.71 11.79 -9.22
N THR A 588 11.51 11.55 -8.18
CA THR A 588 12.01 12.61 -7.29
C THR A 588 12.96 13.56 -8.03
N ALA A 589 13.83 13.03 -8.89
CA ALA A 589 14.72 13.86 -9.72
C ALA A 589 13.95 14.68 -10.76
N LEU A 590 12.92 14.10 -11.39
CA LEU A 590 12.04 14.81 -12.33
C LEU A 590 11.25 15.91 -11.59
N MET A 591 10.74 15.64 -10.40
CA MET A 591 10.05 16.64 -9.58
C MET A 591 10.95 17.77 -9.14
N VAL A 592 12.17 17.46 -8.70
CA VAL A 592 13.18 18.48 -8.36
C VAL A 592 13.53 19.30 -9.59
N SER A 593 13.70 18.69 -10.76
CA SER A 593 13.99 19.39 -12.04
C SER A 593 12.84 20.29 -12.45
N VAL A 594 11.60 19.82 -12.39
CA VAL A 594 10.41 20.61 -12.72
C VAL A 594 10.25 21.77 -11.73
N GLN A 595 10.47 21.54 -10.43
CA GLN A 595 10.38 22.59 -9.41
C GLN A 595 11.49 23.62 -9.55
N VAL A 596 12.73 23.21 -9.81
CA VAL A 596 13.83 24.12 -10.10
C VAL A 596 13.56 24.91 -11.39
N GLY A 597 13.02 24.25 -12.42
CA GLY A 597 12.58 24.91 -13.66
C GLY A 597 11.48 25.94 -13.42
N LEU A 598 10.49 25.63 -12.59
CA LEU A 598 9.43 26.55 -12.20
C LEU A 598 9.98 27.72 -11.35
N MET A 599 10.88 27.46 -10.42
CA MET A 599 11.58 28.54 -9.66
C MET A 599 12.39 29.44 -10.57
N SER A 600 13.12 28.87 -11.55
CA SER A 600 13.89 29.62 -12.55
C SER A 600 12.99 30.45 -13.45
N ALA A 601 11.88 29.91 -13.91
CA ALA A 601 10.89 30.63 -14.74
C ALA A 601 10.23 31.79 -13.98
N SER A 602 10.06 31.66 -12.65
CA SER A 602 9.59 32.73 -11.77
C SER A 602 10.59 33.84 -11.61
N GLY A 603 11.90 33.56 -11.72
CA GLY A 603 12.98 34.54 -11.62
C GLY A 603 13.34 35.24 -12.94
N SER A 604 12.95 34.68 -14.10
CA SER A 604 13.41 35.08 -15.43
C SER A 604 12.43 35.89 -16.27
N ARG A 605 11.32 36.37 -15.71
CA ARG A 605 10.59 37.43 -16.45
C ARG A 605 11.30 38.73 -16.29
N LYS A 606 12.29 38.97 -17.15
CA LYS A 606 12.70 40.31 -17.58
C LYS A 606 11.59 40.90 -18.45
N PRO A 607 11.41 42.21 -18.40
CA PRO A 607 10.33 42.95 -19.03
C PRO A 607 10.23 42.74 -20.54
#